data_604af365e1bbfd4a4e398698a2136a0d
#
_entry.id   604af365e1bbfd4a4e398698a2136a0d
#
_cell.length_a   1.000
_cell.length_b   1.000
_cell.length_c   1.000
_cell.angle_alpha   90.00
_cell.angle_beta   90.00
_cell.angle_gamma   90.00
#
_symmetry.space_group_name_H-M   'P 1'
#
loop_
_entity.id
_entity.type
_entity.pdbx_description
1 polymer ?
#
loop_
_entity_poly.entity_id
_entity_poly.type
_entity_poly.pdbx_seq_one_letter_code
_entity_poly.pdbx_strand_id
1 'polypeptide(L)'
;MTMVTPGSSPSPDPDLVQTILLSLRRKQGTWVAWAQGCQTLQQAKLTPQQIFEETGFEPIQQNQIVVAEQVYQSILKAGLSDKAQAHFDQRGSDLLYELRVLSQADRARVAEFTLKHGLEADEVRELVKPVKEYSYRKENPPGFGDGPGDAIAFHFWKLARQKDDLQDRSRLIAQGLRFADSDGARQQIETLLTDFTVVKEQPAPTLPLYRLETETDLPRIIPVVGQMPLTIDDLKAVPVAVPENPFGMVTFSGTGAWIAVPGWQVIFQSEDPVGLLTRARQLPNYPAEAADEPVLVIVDRANREWQDDGYFLVAQAEQLTMHWSPSPIDAPILGKVVLILRPKRILDEDYNRQPWQLDE
;
A
#
# COMPACT_ATOMS: atom_id res chain seq x y z
N MET A 1 -20.76 -35.25 12.55
CA MET A 1 -19.61 -34.41 12.19
C MET A 1 -19.92 -33.02 12.70
N THR A 2 -19.53 -32.72 13.91
CA THR A 2 -19.86 -31.49 14.64
C THR A 2 -18.88 -30.40 14.24
N MET A 3 -19.38 -29.33 13.63
CA MET A 3 -18.58 -28.14 13.32
C MET A 3 -18.16 -27.44 14.61
N VAL A 4 -16.87 -27.39 14.86
CA VAL A 4 -16.27 -26.59 15.92
C VAL A 4 -16.16 -25.17 15.41
N THR A 5 -16.98 -24.27 15.94
CA THR A 5 -16.84 -22.81 15.77
C THR A 5 -15.55 -22.35 16.44
N PRO A 6 -14.72 -21.49 15.80
CA PRO A 6 -13.55 -20.92 16.46
C PRO A 6 -14.02 -20.01 17.60
N GLY A 7 -13.56 -20.35 18.83
CA GLY A 7 -13.91 -19.67 20.04
C GLY A 7 -13.49 -18.20 20.03
N SER A 8 -14.44 -17.32 20.27
CA SER A 8 -14.21 -15.94 20.68
C SER A 8 -13.46 -15.96 22.02
N SER A 9 -12.28 -15.36 22.07
CA SER A 9 -11.58 -15.12 23.33
C SER A 9 -12.54 -14.39 24.30
N PRO A 10 -12.66 -14.85 25.56
CA PRO A 10 -13.56 -14.21 26.52
C PRO A 10 -13.14 -12.75 26.70
N SER A 11 -14.09 -11.84 26.71
CA SER A 11 -13.84 -10.43 27.05
C SER A 11 -13.23 -10.37 28.45
N PRO A 12 -12.19 -9.56 28.68
CA PRO A 12 -11.59 -9.44 29.99
C PRO A 12 -12.63 -9.04 31.06
N ASP A 13 -12.46 -9.56 32.28
CA ASP A 13 -13.29 -9.27 33.42
C ASP A 13 -13.35 -7.74 33.67
N PRO A 14 -14.54 -7.14 33.87
CA PRO A 14 -14.68 -5.71 34.17
C PRO A 14 -13.84 -5.23 35.36
N ASP A 15 -13.66 -6.06 36.38
CA ASP A 15 -12.85 -5.73 37.55
C ASP A 15 -11.35 -5.68 37.19
N LEU A 16 -10.89 -6.54 36.30
CA LEU A 16 -9.53 -6.50 35.75
C LEU A 16 -9.29 -5.23 34.95
N VAL A 17 -10.25 -4.84 34.11
CA VAL A 17 -10.17 -3.59 33.33
C VAL A 17 -10.02 -2.37 34.23
N GLN A 18 -10.80 -2.26 35.27
CA GLN A 18 -10.72 -1.15 36.23
C GLN A 18 -9.38 -1.15 36.99
N THR A 19 -8.89 -2.31 37.38
CA THR A 19 -7.59 -2.44 38.05
C THR A 19 -6.45 -1.96 37.15
N ILE A 20 -6.46 -2.34 35.86
CA ILE A 20 -5.46 -1.93 34.88
C ILE A 20 -5.52 -0.39 34.65
N LEU A 21 -6.72 0.19 34.48
CA LEU A 21 -6.88 1.62 34.31
C LEU A 21 -6.31 2.41 35.51
N LEU A 22 -6.58 1.96 36.73
CA LEU A 22 -6.02 2.57 37.94
C LEU A 22 -4.50 2.46 38.03
N SER A 23 -3.94 1.30 37.67
CA SER A 23 -2.50 1.06 37.65
C SER A 23 -1.79 1.97 36.62
N LEU A 24 -2.35 2.08 35.43
CA LEU A 24 -1.83 2.96 34.35
C LEU A 24 -1.92 4.43 34.74
N ARG A 25 -3.07 4.88 35.29
CA ARG A 25 -3.24 6.26 35.78
C ARG A 25 -2.20 6.65 36.81
N ARG A 26 -1.84 5.71 37.69
CA ARG A 26 -0.83 5.91 38.73
C ARG A 26 0.58 5.65 38.27
N LYS A 27 0.78 5.26 37.01
CA LYS A 27 2.07 4.84 36.43
C LYS A 27 2.80 3.80 37.29
N GLN A 28 2.05 2.84 37.85
CA GLN A 28 2.60 1.75 38.68
C GLN A 28 3.21 0.66 37.80
N GLY A 29 4.33 0.10 38.26
CA GLY A 29 5.04 -0.96 37.54
C GLY A 29 6.06 -0.43 36.51
N THR A 30 6.53 -1.33 35.65
CA THR A 30 7.47 -1.03 34.58
C THR A 30 6.75 -0.70 33.27
N TRP A 31 7.49 -0.15 32.30
CA TRP A 31 6.95 0.12 30.95
C TRP A 31 6.38 -1.15 30.29
N VAL A 32 6.96 -2.34 30.57
CA VAL A 32 6.43 -3.63 30.11
C VAL A 32 5.03 -3.89 30.64
N ALA A 33 4.83 -3.67 31.96
CA ALA A 33 3.51 -3.80 32.57
C ALA A 33 2.48 -2.79 31.99
N TRP A 34 2.92 -1.56 31.69
CA TRP A 34 2.06 -0.55 31.03
C TRP A 34 1.68 -0.97 29.61
N ALA A 35 2.64 -1.50 28.84
CA ALA A 35 2.38 -1.99 27.49
C ALA A 35 1.35 -3.14 27.49
N GLN A 36 1.54 -4.13 28.37
CA GLN A 36 0.61 -5.26 28.55
C GLN A 36 -0.77 -4.78 28.99
N GLY A 37 -0.82 -3.79 29.91
CA GLY A 37 -2.06 -3.17 30.34
C GLY A 37 -2.79 -2.48 29.16
N CYS A 38 -2.11 -1.66 28.37
CA CYS A 38 -2.70 -1.03 27.18
C CYS A 38 -3.20 -2.09 26.18
N GLN A 39 -2.44 -3.14 25.93
CA GLN A 39 -2.85 -4.22 25.04
C GLN A 39 -4.10 -4.94 25.54
N THR A 40 -4.18 -5.23 26.84
CA THR A 40 -5.36 -5.86 27.45
C THR A 40 -6.59 -4.98 27.34
N LEU A 41 -6.46 -3.67 27.57
CA LEU A 41 -7.56 -2.71 27.42
C LEU A 41 -8.05 -2.62 25.97
N GLN A 42 -7.13 -2.63 25.00
CA GLN A 42 -7.48 -2.64 23.57
C GLN A 42 -8.19 -3.96 23.18
N GLN A 43 -7.78 -5.09 23.73
CA GLN A 43 -8.48 -6.37 23.55
C GLN A 43 -9.88 -6.36 24.20
N ALA A 44 -10.05 -5.60 25.28
CA ALA A 44 -11.36 -5.31 25.88
C ALA A 44 -12.21 -4.32 25.09
N LYS A 45 -11.76 -3.95 23.85
CA LYS A 45 -12.41 -3.02 22.93
C LYS A 45 -12.47 -1.56 23.40
N LEU A 46 -11.65 -1.15 24.36
CA LEU A 46 -11.45 0.27 24.63
C LEU A 46 -10.64 0.90 23.48
N THR A 47 -11.11 2.04 23.01
CA THR A 47 -10.37 2.79 21.99
C THR A 47 -9.12 3.46 22.61
N PRO A 48 -8.08 3.73 21.84
CA PRO A 48 -6.91 4.47 22.33
C PRO A 48 -7.26 5.83 22.94
N GLN A 49 -8.31 6.48 22.45
CA GLN A 49 -8.80 7.75 22.99
C GLN A 49 -9.42 7.56 24.39
N GLN A 50 -10.24 6.52 24.60
CA GLN A 50 -10.81 6.20 25.90
C GLN A 50 -9.72 5.85 26.93
N ILE A 51 -8.69 5.10 26.52
CA ILE A 51 -7.54 4.79 27.37
C ILE A 51 -6.81 6.08 27.75
N PHE A 52 -6.62 7.01 26.83
CA PHE A 52 -6.01 8.32 27.10
C PHE A 52 -6.80 9.12 28.13
N GLU A 53 -8.11 9.25 27.95
CA GLU A 53 -8.99 9.99 28.84
C GLU A 53 -8.95 9.44 30.29
N GLU A 54 -8.85 8.13 30.45
CA GLU A 54 -8.81 7.45 31.73
C GLU A 54 -7.42 7.39 32.39
N THR A 55 -6.34 7.39 31.60
CA THR A 55 -4.99 7.08 32.12
C THR A 55 -3.96 8.18 31.85
N GLY A 56 -4.21 9.07 30.89
CA GLY A 56 -3.25 10.07 30.44
C GLY A 56 -2.16 9.53 29.48
N PHE A 57 -2.25 8.26 29.05
CA PHE A 57 -1.35 7.71 28.01
C PHE A 57 -1.86 8.10 26.63
N GLU A 58 -1.13 8.95 25.92
CA GLU A 58 -1.49 9.36 24.55
C GLU A 58 -1.51 8.18 23.58
N PRO A 59 -2.39 8.18 22.54
CA PRO A 59 -2.48 7.11 21.55
C PRO A 59 -1.14 6.74 20.92
N ILE A 60 -0.28 7.72 20.65
CA ILE A 60 1.07 7.51 20.10
C ILE A 60 1.95 6.77 21.11
N GLN A 61 1.91 7.15 22.39
CA GLN A 61 2.67 6.50 23.47
C GLN A 61 2.19 5.06 23.67
N GLN A 62 0.86 4.83 23.68
CA GLN A 62 0.30 3.48 23.78
C GLN A 62 0.83 2.57 22.69
N ASN A 63 0.77 3.03 21.41
CA ASN A 63 1.30 2.26 20.28
C ASN A 63 2.79 2.00 20.43
N GLN A 64 3.57 3.01 20.81
CA GLN A 64 5.01 2.90 20.96
C GLN A 64 5.40 1.84 22.00
N ILE A 65 4.81 1.87 23.20
CA ILE A 65 5.16 0.90 24.25
C ILE A 65 4.67 -0.51 23.94
N VAL A 66 3.48 -0.65 23.30
CA VAL A 66 2.94 -1.96 22.90
C VAL A 66 3.83 -2.61 21.84
N VAL A 67 4.25 -1.86 20.82
CA VAL A 67 5.17 -2.36 19.79
C VAL A 67 6.55 -2.67 20.39
N ALA A 68 7.07 -1.81 21.29
CA ALA A 68 8.32 -2.05 21.98
C ALA A 68 8.28 -3.35 22.82
N GLU A 69 7.15 -3.62 23.47
CA GLU A 69 6.96 -4.85 24.24
C GLU A 69 6.97 -6.09 23.35
N GLN A 70 6.31 -6.06 22.20
CA GLN A 70 6.35 -7.14 21.22
C GLN A 70 7.78 -7.39 20.70
N VAL A 71 8.54 -6.34 20.46
CA VAL A 71 9.97 -6.44 20.12
C VAL A 71 10.74 -7.06 21.24
N TYR A 72 10.51 -6.62 22.48
CA TYR A 72 11.17 -7.16 23.67
C TYR A 72 10.91 -8.66 23.83
N GLN A 73 9.66 -9.11 23.73
CA GLN A 73 9.32 -10.54 23.77
C GLN A 73 10.02 -11.34 22.65
N SER A 74 10.15 -10.75 21.47
CA SER A 74 10.86 -11.40 20.36
C SER A 74 12.35 -11.54 20.63
N ILE A 75 12.97 -10.57 21.30
CA ILE A 75 14.38 -10.57 21.67
C ILE A 75 14.64 -11.59 22.78
N LEU A 76 13.79 -11.66 23.80
CA LEU A 76 13.88 -12.66 24.87
C LEU A 76 13.85 -14.09 24.31
N LYS A 77 12.99 -14.37 23.33
CA LYS A 77 12.92 -15.66 22.64
C LYS A 77 14.17 -15.99 21.82
N ALA A 78 14.83 -14.97 21.27
CA ALA A 78 16.07 -15.15 20.50
C ALA A 78 17.32 -15.36 21.39
N GLY A 79 17.22 -15.04 22.67
CA GLY A 79 18.29 -15.07 23.65
C GLY A 79 18.90 -13.67 23.86
N LEU A 80 18.84 -13.21 25.09
CA LEU A 80 19.41 -11.93 25.54
C LEU A 80 20.27 -12.20 26.79
N SER A 81 21.36 -11.46 26.95
CA SER A 81 22.16 -11.57 28.17
C SER A 81 21.37 -11.07 29.38
N ASP A 82 21.65 -11.65 30.57
CA ASP A 82 21.00 -11.25 31.83
C ASP A 82 21.14 -9.75 32.09
N LYS A 83 22.30 -9.17 31.74
CA LYS A 83 22.57 -7.74 31.87
C LYS A 83 21.67 -6.90 30.97
N ALA A 84 21.50 -7.30 29.72
CA ALA A 84 20.66 -6.61 28.77
C ALA A 84 19.17 -6.78 29.12
N GLN A 85 18.78 -7.97 29.58
CA GLN A 85 17.43 -8.20 30.08
C GLN A 85 17.11 -7.30 31.28
N ALA A 86 17.96 -7.27 32.30
CA ALA A 86 17.78 -6.42 33.47
C ALA A 86 17.70 -4.91 33.11
N HIS A 87 18.43 -4.48 32.08
CA HIS A 87 18.37 -3.12 31.59
C HIS A 87 17.02 -2.83 30.92
N PHE A 88 16.62 -3.67 29.96
CA PHE A 88 15.42 -3.47 29.17
C PHE A 88 14.12 -3.73 29.94
N ASP A 89 14.14 -4.52 31.01
CA ASP A 89 13.01 -4.65 31.94
C ASP A 89 12.66 -3.31 32.61
N GLN A 90 13.65 -2.47 32.85
CA GLN A 90 13.45 -1.21 33.55
C GLN A 90 13.20 -0.02 32.61
N ARG A 91 13.89 0.01 31.47
CA ARG A 91 13.90 1.16 30.54
C ARG A 91 14.27 0.75 29.12
N GLY A 92 14.09 1.63 28.16
CA GLY A 92 14.54 1.45 26.77
C GLY A 92 13.40 1.09 25.81
N SER A 93 12.15 1.34 26.19
CA SER A 93 11.00 1.13 25.30
C SER A 93 11.10 1.94 24.00
N ASP A 94 11.64 3.14 24.05
CA ASP A 94 11.90 4.02 22.90
C ASP A 94 12.95 3.42 21.96
N LEU A 95 14.06 2.93 22.51
CA LEU A 95 15.11 2.25 21.76
C LEU A 95 14.57 0.95 21.13
N LEU A 96 13.88 0.12 21.89
CA LEU A 96 13.30 -1.14 21.40
C LEU A 96 12.26 -0.92 20.31
N TYR A 97 11.51 0.17 20.38
CA TYR A 97 10.59 0.56 19.33
C TYR A 97 11.30 0.77 17.98
N GLU A 98 12.50 1.36 17.97
CA GLU A 98 13.26 1.56 16.74
C GLU A 98 13.72 0.23 16.12
N LEU A 99 13.92 -0.82 16.92
CA LEU A 99 14.32 -2.15 16.44
C LEU A 99 13.18 -2.93 15.74
N ARG A 100 11.94 -2.44 15.73
CA ARG A 100 10.76 -3.13 15.14
C ARG A 100 10.93 -3.51 13.66
N VAL A 101 11.74 -2.76 12.91
CA VAL A 101 11.94 -2.95 11.46
C VAL A 101 12.97 -4.04 11.12
N LEU A 102 13.68 -4.56 12.13
CA LEU A 102 14.70 -5.60 11.99
C LEU A 102 14.09 -7.00 12.09
N SER A 103 14.82 -8.00 11.58
CA SER A 103 14.53 -9.41 11.84
C SER A 103 14.68 -9.76 13.32
N GLN A 104 14.05 -10.85 13.77
CA GLN A 104 14.14 -11.28 15.19
C GLN A 104 15.60 -11.49 15.63
N ALA A 105 16.43 -12.14 14.80
CA ALA A 105 17.83 -12.37 15.08
C ALA A 105 18.64 -11.07 15.16
N ASP A 106 18.38 -10.13 14.26
CA ASP A 106 19.07 -8.83 14.25
C ASP A 106 18.64 -7.96 15.44
N ARG A 107 17.37 -8.00 15.85
CA ARG A 107 16.89 -7.27 17.04
C ARG A 107 17.68 -7.63 18.28
N ALA A 108 17.90 -8.93 18.53
CA ALA A 108 18.65 -9.37 19.71
C ALA A 108 20.11 -8.89 19.67
N ARG A 109 20.78 -9.06 18.51
CA ARG A 109 22.17 -8.61 18.31
C ARG A 109 22.31 -7.10 18.43
N VAL A 110 21.39 -6.34 17.86
CA VAL A 110 21.43 -4.87 17.92
C VAL A 110 21.10 -4.38 19.32
N ALA A 111 20.17 -5.01 20.06
CA ALA A 111 19.89 -4.68 21.47
C ALA A 111 21.13 -4.82 22.35
N GLU A 112 21.88 -5.93 22.23
CA GLU A 112 23.17 -6.10 22.94
C GLU A 112 24.21 -5.05 22.53
N PHE A 113 24.29 -4.77 21.24
CA PHE A 113 25.20 -3.79 20.69
C PHE A 113 24.91 -2.37 21.20
N THR A 114 23.64 -1.96 21.24
CA THR A 114 23.24 -0.65 21.75
C THR A 114 23.62 -0.47 23.22
N LEU A 115 23.43 -1.50 24.02
CA LEU A 115 23.81 -1.50 25.44
C LEU A 115 25.34 -1.43 25.61
N LYS A 116 26.09 -2.21 24.82
CA LYS A 116 27.56 -2.21 24.82
C LYS A 116 28.15 -0.83 24.54
N HIS A 117 27.54 -0.11 23.59
CA HIS A 117 28.02 1.20 23.12
C HIS A 117 27.33 2.40 23.79
N GLY A 118 26.35 2.18 24.67
CA GLY A 118 25.60 3.21 25.36
C GLY A 118 24.80 4.12 24.42
N LEU A 119 24.19 3.54 23.38
CA LEU A 119 23.46 4.29 22.35
C LEU A 119 22.06 4.66 22.84
N GLU A 120 21.65 5.88 22.51
CA GLU A 120 20.30 6.40 22.75
C GLU A 120 19.37 6.13 21.54
N ALA A 121 18.07 6.26 21.75
CA ALA A 121 17.06 5.93 20.74
C ALA A 121 17.24 6.69 19.41
N ASP A 122 17.65 7.95 19.46
CA ASP A 122 17.89 8.76 18.25
C ASP A 122 19.10 8.25 17.46
N GLU A 123 20.19 7.87 18.12
CA GLU A 123 21.33 7.24 17.45
C GLU A 123 20.93 5.91 16.82
N VAL A 124 20.15 5.09 17.55
CA VAL A 124 19.68 3.78 17.07
C VAL A 124 18.78 3.94 15.85
N ARG A 125 17.90 4.93 15.83
CA ARG A 125 17.02 5.23 14.67
C ARG A 125 17.82 5.43 13.39
N GLU A 126 18.96 6.13 13.46
CA GLU A 126 19.84 6.35 12.30
C GLU A 126 20.58 5.08 11.89
N LEU A 127 20.94 4.22 12.85
CA LEU A 127 21.76 3.04 12.61
C LEU A 127 20.96 1.78 12.20
N VAL A 128 19.68 1.72 12.51
CA VAL A 128 18.82 0.56 12.20
C VAL A 128 18.71 0.32 10.70
N LYS A 129 18.59 1.38 9.89
CA LYS A 129 18.49 1.26 8.43
C LYS A 129 19.76 0.66 7.81
N PRO A 130 20.97 1.16 8.10
CA PRO A 130 22.22 0.52 7.69
C PRO A 130 22.33 -0.95 8.06
N VAL A 131 21.98 -1.32 9.29
CA VAL A 131 22.01 -2.72 9.73
C VAL A 131 21.04 -3.59 8.92
N LYS A 132 19.82 -3.09 8.69
CA LYS A 132 18.82 -3.78 7.88
C LYS A 132 19.29 -3.99 6.44
N GLU A 133 19.84 -2.95 5.80
CA GLU A 133 20.36 -3.03 4.43
C GLU A 133 21.55 -4.00 4.34
N TYR A 134 22.37 -4.07 5.39
CA TYR A 134 23.50 -4.99 5.45
C TYR A 134 23.04 -6.45 5.55
N SER A 135 22.04 -6.75 6.38
CA SER A 135 21.52 -8.11 6.59
C SER A 135 20.83 -8.73 5.35
N TYR A 136 20.42 -7.90 4.37
CA TYR A 136 19.87 -8.40 3.11
C TYR A 136 20.93 -8.80 2.07
N ARG A 137 22.21 -8.60 2.34
CA ARG A 137 23.28 -8.99 1.42
C ARG A 137 23.44 -10.49 1.40
N LYS A 138 23.69 -11.03 0.21
CA LYS A 138 23.98 -12.47 0.05
C LYS A 138 25.36 -12.85 0.59
N GLU A 139 26.29 -11.93 0.50
CA GLU A 139 27.69 -12.09 0.94
C GLU A 139 28.16 -10.81 1.62
N ASN A 140 28.97 -10.97 2.64
CA ASN A 140 29.56 -9.83 3.32
C ASN A 140 30.64 -9.17 2.45
N PRO A 141 30.75 -7.84 2.50
CA PRO A 141 31.85 -7.16 1.86
C PRO A 141 33.21 -7.63 2.43
N PRO A 142 34.26 -7.73 1.62
CA PRO A 142 35.56 -8.17 2.08
C PRO A 142 36.05 -7.37 3.29
N GLY A 143 36.44 -8.07 4.35
CA GLY A 143 36.93 -7.49 5.58
C GLY A 143 35.88 -7.12 6.62
N PHE A 144 34.57 -7.26 6.29
CA PHE A 144 33.48 -6.98 7.24
C PHE A 144 32.77 -8.27 7.66
N GLY A 145 32.49 -8.43 8.95
CA GLY A 145 31.79 -9.58 9.54
C GLY A 145 30.28 -9.41 9.58
N ASP A 146 29.59 -10.40 10.20
CA ASP A 146 28.11 -10.44 10.30
C ASP A 146 27.53 -9.60 11.44
N GLY A 147 28.36 -8.98 12.25
CA GLY A 147 27.96 -8.24 13.44
C GLY A 147 27.30 -6.89 13.12
N PRO A 148 26.42 -6.39 14.00
CA PRO A 148 25.81 -5.07 13.82
C PRO A 148 26.84 -3.94 13.80
N GLY A 149 27.94 -4.08 14.55
CA GLY A 149 29.04 -3.11 14.53
C GLY A 149 29.71 -3.01 13.16
N ASP A 150 29.98 -4.15 12.54
CA ASP A 150 30.59 -4.17 11.21
C ASP A 150 29.61 -3.71 10.12
N ALA A 151 28.31 -3.97 10.26
CA ALA A 151 27.30 -3.43 9.37
C ALA A 151 27.27 -1.89 9.41
N ILE A 152 27.35 -1.31 10.60
CA ILE A 152 27.40 0.14 10.81
C ILE A 152 28.73 0.69 10.30
N ALA A 153 29.86 0.03 10.61
CA ALA A 153 31.18 0.40 10.17
C ALA A 153 31.28 0.41 8.64
N PHE A 154 30.71 -0.59 7.97
CA PHE A 154 30.61 -0.65 6.52
C PHE A 154 29.81 0.54 5.94
N HIS A 155 28.72 0.92 6.59
CA HIS A 155 27.93 2.08 6.16
C HIS A 155 28.80 3.36 6.19
N PHE A 156 29.50 3.62 7.29
CA PHE A 156 30.37 4.80 7.39
C PHE A 156 31.57 4.72 6.46
N TRP A 157 32.18 3.54 6.27
CA TRP A 157 33.22 3.30 5.28
C TRP A 157 32.75 3.67 3.87
N LYS A 158 31.54 3.22 3.49
CA LYS A 158 30.96 3.55 2.18
C LYS A 158 30.75 5.05 2.01
N LEU A 159 30.18 5.73 3.03
CA LEU A 159 29.97 7.17 3.00
C LEU A 159 31.28 7.95 2.95
N ALA A 160 32.30 7.54 3.72
CA ALA A 160 33.60 8.20 3.73
C ALA A 160 34.28 8.15 2.37
N ARG A 161 34.16 7.05 1.63
CA ARG A 161 34.71 6.92 0.27
C ARG A 161 34.07 7.84 -0.76
N GLN A 162 32.86 8.33 -0.49
CA GLN A 162 32.13 9.22 -1.40
C GLN A 162 32.39 10.70 -1.14
N LYS A 163 33.09 11.04 -0.04
CA LYS A 163 33.33 12.41 0.36
C LYS A 163 34.68 12.94 -0.16
N ASP A 164 34.62 14.10 -0.82
CA ASP A 164 35.79 14.85 -1.28
C ASP A 164 36.35 15.72 -0.15
N ASP A 165 35.52 16.24 0.76
CA ASP A 165 35.91 17.05 1.86
C ASP A 165 36.61 16.22 2.95
N LEU A 166 37.83 16.62 3.32
CA LEU A 166 38.67 15.90 4.27
C LEU A 166 38.12 15.92 5.70
N GLN A 167 37.42 16.98 6.08
CA GLN A 167 36.87 17.11 7.44
C GLN A 167 35.66 16.17 7.59
N ASP A 168 34.73 16.20 6.65
CA ASP A 168 33.57 15.29 6.60
C ASP A 168 34.02 13.84 6.53
N ARG A 169 35.01 13.55 5.67
CA ARG A 169 35.57 12.21 5.52
C ARG A 169 36.18 11.70 6.83
N SER A 170 37.00 12.51 7.49
CA SER A 170 37.62 12.15 8.76
C SER A 170 36.60 11.91 9.86
N ARG A 171 35.51 12.68 9.89
CA ARG A 171 34.40 12.46 10.82
C ARG A 171 33.71 11.10 10.59
N LEU A 172 33.45 10.74 9.34
CA LEU A 172 32.85 9.45 8.99
C LEU A 172 33.79 8.28 9.31
N ILE A 173 35.10 8.42 9.06
CA ILE A 173 36.11 7.43 9.43
C ILE A 173 36.11 7.21 10.96
N ALA A 174 36.09 8.29 11.74
CA ALA A 174 36.02 8.18 13.19
C ALA A 174 34.76 7.47 13.69
N GLN A 175 33.61 7.75 13.09
CA GLN A 175 32.35 7.04 13.39
C GLN A 175 32.43 5.55 13.02
N GLY A 176 32.98 5.23 11.86
CA GLY A 176 33.18 3.84 11.45
C GLY A 176 34.07 3.06 12.41
N LEU A 177 35.20 3.65 12.85
CA LEU A 177 36.11 3.05 13.82
C LEU A 177 35.49 2.89 15.22
N ARG A 178 34.59 3.81 15.62
CA ARG A 178 33.84 3.69 16.90
C ARG A 178 33.01 2.41 16.97
N PHE A 179 32.43 2.00 15.85
CA PHE A 179 31.47 0.90 15.81
C PHE A 179 32.05 -0.42 15.29
N ALA A 180 33.20 -0.40 14.60
CA ALA A 180 33.81 -1.60 14.05
C ALA A 180 34.11 -2.65 15.14
N ASP A 181 33.50 -3.82 15.05
CA ASP A 181 33.69 -4.92 16.00
C ASP A 181 34.83 -5.83 15.57
N SER A 182 35.03 -6.09 14.27
CA SER A 182 36.10 -6.95 13.76
C SER A 182 37.38 -6.19 13.40
N ASP A 183 38.51 -6.88 13.49
CA ASP A 183 39.81 -6.32 13.06
C ASP A 183 39.83 -6.02 11.55
N GLY A 184 39.12 -6.87 10.76
CA GLY A 184 38.99 -6.66 9.33
C GLY A 184 38.27 -5.36 8.99
N ALA A 185 37.14 -5.07 9.66
CA ALA A 185 36.41 -3.81 9.48
C ALA A 185 37.25 -2.60 9.88
N ARG A 186 38.00 -2.68 11.01
CA ARG A 186 38.95 -1.63 11.43
C ARG A 186 39.98 -1.36 10.37
N GLN A 187 40.64 -2.40 9.87
CA GLN A 187 41.66 -2.30 8.83
C GLN A 187 41.13 -1.66 7.55
N GLN A 188 39.93 -2.05 7.13
CA GLN A 188 39.29 -1.45 5.94
C GLN A 188 39.04 0.05 6.10
N ILE A 189 38.62 0.48 7.29
CA ILE A 189 38.38 1.90 7.58
C ILE A 189 39.70 2.66 7.72
N GLU A 190 40.69 2.09 8.40
CA GLU A 190 42.01 2.72 8.57
C GLU A 190 42.71 2.95 7.24
N THR A 191 42.53 2.07 6.26
CA THR A 191 43.06 2.25 4.90
C THR A 191 42.57 3.55 4.27
N LEU A 192 41.36 4.05 4.64
CA LEU A 192 40.85 5.33 4.13
C LEU A 192 41.62 6.56 4.64
N LEU A 193 42.46 6.44 5.67
CA LEU A 193 43.33 7.52 6.15
C LEU A 193 44.50 7.78 5.19
N THR A 194 44.89 6.79 4.39
CA THR A 194 45.99 6.88 3.44
C THR A 194 45.55 6.84 1.98
N ASP A 195 44.37 6.23 1.71
CA ASP A 195 43.79 6.17 0.38
C ASP A 195 42.76 7.29 0.18
N PHE A 196 43.13 8.33 -0.56
CA PHE A 196 42.31 9.50 -0.86
C PHE A 196 41.46 9.32 -2.14
N THR A 197 41.37 8.12 -2.68
CA THR A 197 40.56 7.85 -3.85
C THR A 197 39.07 8.05 -3.53
N VAL A 198 38.46 8.96 -4.25
CA VAL A 198 37.02 9.22 -4.12
C VAL A 198 36.24 8.34 -5.10
N VAL A 199 35.40 7.46 -4.58
CA VAL A 199 34.52 6.60 -5.39
C VAL A 199 33.13 7.23 -5.44
N LYS A 200 32.81 7.91 -6.55
CA LYS A 200 31.47 8.40 -6.80
C LYS A 200 30.57 7.23 -7.25
N GLU A 201 29.85 6.63 -6.32
CA GLU A 201 28.76 5.74 -6.70
C GLU A 201 27.60 6.60 -7.20
N GLN A 202 27.21 6.43 -8.48
CA GLN A 202 25.91 6.87 -8.95
C GLN A 202 24.91 5.73 -8.61
N PRO A 203 24.06 5.90 -7.58
CA PRO A 203 23.02 4.91 -7.34
C PRO A 203 22.10 4.88 -8.56
N ALA A 204 21.72 3.68 -8.98
CA ALA A 204 20.70 3.54 -9.99
C ALA A 204 19.43 4.30 -9.56
N PRO A 205 18.74 4.98 -10.48
CA PRO A 205 17.50 5.68 -10.13
C PRO A 205 16.49 4.69 -9.55
N THR A 206 15.76 5.15 -8.56
CA THR A 206 14.70 4.34 -7.94
C THR A 206 13.61 4.09 -8.97
N LEU A 207 13.22 2.82 -9.16
CA LEU A 207 12.07 2.50 -10.01
C LEU A 207 10.80 3.12 -9.41
N PRO A 208 10.00 3.85 -10.20
CA PRO A 208 8.73 4.38 -9.77
C PRO A 208 7.71 3.24 -9.68
N LEU A 209 7.52 2.68 -8.48
CA LEU A 209 6.59 1.59 -8.22
C LEU A 209 5.26 2.17 -7.71
N TYR A 210 4.19 1.90 -8.46
CA TYR A 210 2.84 2.21 -8.08
C TYR A 210 2.06 0.92 -7.85
N ARG A 211 1.18 0.91 -6.86
CA ARG A 211 0.26 -0.19 -6.59
C ARG A 211 -1.14 0.27 -6.94
N LEU A 212 -1.86 -0.57 -7.67
CA LEU A 212 -3.31 -0.40 -7.85
C LEU A 212 -3.99 -0.72 -6.51
N GLU A 213 -4.74 0.23 -5.96
CA GLU A 213 -5.34 0.10 -4.63
C GLU A 213 -6.78 -0.39 -4.70
N THR A 214 -7.49 -0.03 -5.78
CA THR A 214 -8.90 -0.38 -5.97
C THR A 214 -9.13 -1.00 -7.34
N GLU A 215 -10.21 -1.80 -7.47
CA GLU A 215 -10.63 -2.33 -8.77
C GLU A 215 -11.02 -1.23 -9.76
N THR A 216 -11.48 -0.09 -9.26
CA THR A 216 -11.84 1.09 -10.06
C THR A 216 -10.65 1.80 -10.70
N ASP A 217 -9.42 1.53 -10.22
CA ASP A 217 -8.20 2.07 -10.82
C ASP A 217 -7.88 1.40 -12.17
N LEU A 218 -8.45 0.21 -12.42
CA LEU A 218 -8.29 -0.48 -13.69
C LEU A 218 -9.40 -0.11 -14.66
N PRO A 219 -9.07 0.38 -15.86
CA PRO A 219 -10.06 0.51 -16.91
C PRO A 219 -10.53 -0.87 -17.36
N ARG A 220 -11.83 -0.99 -17.70
CA ARG A 220 -12.35 -2.17 -18.37
C ARG A 220 -12.29 -1.96 -19.88
N ILE A 221 -11.66 -2.89 -20.58
CA ILE A 221 -11.59 -2.88 -22.05
C ILE A 221 -12.82 -3.64 -22.57
N ILE A 222 -13.64 -2.97 -23.39
CA ILE A 222 -14.85 -3.55 -23.97
C ILE A 222 -14.82 -3.42 -25.50
N PRO A 223 -15.38 -4.39 -26.23
CA PRO A 223 -15.49 -4.32 -27.67
C PRO A 223 -16.58 -3.34 -28.09
N VAL A 224 -16.37 -2.68 -29.22
CA VAL A 224 -17.34 -1.79 -29.86
C VAL A 224 -17.95 -2.49 -31.05
N VAL A 225 -19.28 -2.64 -31.05
CA VAL A 225 -20.04 -3.28 -32.13
C VAL A 225 -19.94 -2.46 -33.42
N GLY A 226 -20.11 -1.16 -33.31
CA GLY A 226 -20.08 -0.24 -34.44
C GLY A 226 -20.92 1.01 -34.21
N GLN A 227 -21.18 1.73 -35.29
CA GLN A 227 -22.04 2.92 -35.28
C GLN A 227 -23.45 2.59 -35.78
N MET A 228 -24.45 3.00 -35.01
CA MET A 228 -25.86 2.82 -35.37
C MET A 228 -26.19 3.51 -36.72
N PRO A 229 -27.03 2.94 -37.60
CA PRO A 229 -27.87 1.73 -37.39
C PRO A 229 -27.04 0.45 -37.52
N LEU A 230 -27.31 -0.54 -36.65
CA LEU A 230 -26.66 -1.85 -36.58
C LEU A 230 -27.68 -2.98 -36.66
N THR A 231 -27.23 -4.16 -37.08
CA THR A 231 -28.01 -5.37 -37.16
C THR A 231 -27.75 -6.34 -36.00
N ILE A 232 -28.55 -7.38 -35.87
CA ILE A 232 -28.34 -8.48 -34.92
C ILE A 232 -27.00 -9.19 -35.20
N ASP A 233 -26.66 -9.35 -36.48
CA ASP A 233 -25.43 -10.06 -36.87
C ASP A 233 -24.18 -9.24 -36.53
N ASP A 234 -24.24 -7.89 -36.63
CA ASP A 234 -23.17 -7.03 -36.13
C ASP A 234 -22.95 -7.21 -34.64
N LEU A 235 -24.03 -7.32 -33.85
CA LEU A 235 -23.96 -7.54 -32.40
C LEU A 235 -23.34 -8.91 -32.05
N LYS A 236 -23.68 -9.95 -32.82
CA LYS A 236 -23.17 -11.32 -32.64
C LYS A 236 -21.72 -11.48 -33.08
N ALA A 237 -21.27 -10.70 -34.04
CA ALA A 237 -19.91 -10.77 -34.55
C ALA A 237 -18.84 -10.32 -33.56
N VAL A 238 -19.24 -9.60 -32.53
CA VAL A 238 -18.32 -9.06 -31.53
C VAL A 238 -18.00 -10.10 -30.46
N PRO A 239 -16.70 -10.37 -30.19
CA PRO A 239 -16.29 -11.38 -29.21
C PRO A 239 -16.65 -10.96 -27.77
N VAL A 240 -16.73 -11.98 -26.90
CA VAL A 240 -16.82 -11.76 -25.45
C VAL A 240 -15.41 -11.40 -24.94
N ALA A 241 -15.32 -10.32 -24.18
CA ALA A 241 -14.07 -9.88 -23.57
C ALA A 241 -14.01 -10.37 -22.11
N VAL A 242 -13.07 -11.28 -21.82
CA VAL A 242 -12.87 -11.78 -20.46
C VAL A 242 -11.57 -11.16 -19.91
N PRO A 243 -11.66 -10.28 -18.90
CA PRO A 243 -10.47 -9.72 -18.25
C PRO A 243 -9.73 -10.76 -17.42
N GLU A 244 -8.41 -10.80 -17.53
CA GLU A 244 -7.52 -11.67 -16.76
C GLU A 244 -6.84 -10.89 -15.63
N ASN A 245 -6.94 -11.40 -14.41
CA ASN A 245 -6.24 -10.82 -13.26
C ASN A 245 -4.72 -11.09 -13.32
N PRO A 246 -3.85 -10.24 -12.72
CA PRO A 246 -4.22 -9.13 -11.80
C PRO A 246 -4.39 -7.75 -12.48
N PHE A 247 -4.20 -7.61 -13.78
CA PHE A 247 -4.14 -6.30 -14.46
C PHE A 247 -5.34 -6.01 -15.37
N GLY A 248 -6.39 -6.84 -15.35
CA GLY A 248 -7.53 -6.69 -16.25
C GLY A 248 -7.16 -6.84 -17.72
N MET A 249 -6.14 -7.66 -18.02
CA MET A 249 -5.64 -7.88 -19.37
C MET A 249 -6.71 -8.60 -20.21
N VAL A 250 -6.93 -8.11 -21.43
CA VAL A 250 -7.84 -8.75 -22.40
C VAL A 250 -7.02 -9.20 -23.60
N THR A 251 -7.05 -10.50 -23.88
CA THR A 251 -6.46 -11.06 -25.09
C THR A 251 -7.50 -11.07 -26.20
N PHE A 252 -7.22 -10.37 -27.29
CA PHE A 252 -8.10 -10.34 -28.47
C PHE A 252 -7.29 -10.51 -29.76
N SER A 253 -7.96 -11.06 -30.77
CA SER A 253 -7.42 -11.17 -32.12
C SER A 253 -8.45 -10.64 -33.11
N GLY A 254 -8.01 -9.96 -34.15
CA GLY A 254 -8.88 -9.42 -35.20
C GLY A 254 -8.81 -7.89 -35.35
N THR A 255 -9.68 -7.36 -36.22
CA THR A 255 -9.73 -5.94 -36.64
C THR A 255 -10.82 -5.11 -35.96
N GLY A 256 -11.46 -5.65 -34.93
CA GLY A 256 -12.54 -4.98 -34.20
C GLY A 256 -12.06 -3.72 -33.45
N ALA A 257 -12.97 -2.79 -33.23
CA ALA A 257 -12.73 -1.61 -32.40
C ALA A 257 -12.92 -1.96 -30.91
N TRP A 258 -12.06 -1.43 -30.06
CA TRP A 258 -12.08 -1.60 -28.63
C TRP A 258 -11.95 -0.26 -27.92
N ILE A 259 -12.58 -0.14 -26.76
CA ILE A 259 -12.50 1.08 -25.96
C ILE A 259 -12.20 0.74 -24.49
N ALA A 260 -11.31 1.52 -23.89
CA ALA A 260 -11.10 1.49 -22.44
C ALA A 260 -12.12 2.43 -21.78
N VAL A 261 -12.92 1.88 -20.85
CA VAL A 261 -13.86 2.66 -20.05
C VAL A 261 -13.44 2.64 -18.58
N PRO A 262 -13.72 3.69 -17.80
CA PRO A 262 -13.39 3.67 -16.38
C PRO A 262 -13.98 2.45 -15.68
N GLY A 263 -13.26 1.91 -14.70
CA GLY A 263 -13.66 0.77 -13.90
C GLY A 263 -14.77 1.09 -12.89
N TRP A 264 -15.82 1.77 -13.32
CA TRP A 264 -16.96 2.06 -12.46
C TRP A 264 -17.69 0.77 -12.08
N GLN A 265 -18.24 0.72 -10.87
CA GLN A 265 -18.90 -0.46 -10.33
C GLN A 265 -20.00 -1.00 -11.26
N VAL A 266 -20.77 -0.14 -11.90
CA VAL A 266 -21.80 -0.51 -12.87
C VAL A 266 -21.24 -1.25 -14.09
N ILE A 267 -20.01 -0.92 -14.50
CA ILE A 267 -19.31 -1.60 -15.60
C ILE A 267 -18.76 -2.95 -15.14
N PHE A 268 -18.20 -3.01 -13.90
CA PHE A 268 -17.70 -4.28 -13.33
C PHE A 268 -18.79 -5.32 -13.11
N GLN A 269 -20.01 -4.89 -12.77
CA GLN A 269 -21.15 -5.77 -12.58
C GLN A 269 -21.72 -6.34 -13.90
N SER A 270 -21.34 -5.77 -15.04
CA SER A 270 -21.77 -6.27 -16.34
C SER A 270 -20.95 -7.50 -16.74
N GLU A 271 -21.62 -8.59 -17.13
CA GLU A 271 -20.93 -9.84 -17.49
C GLU A 271 -20.36 -9.80 -18.92
N ASP A 272 -21.13 -9.28 -19.87
CA ASP A 272 -20.77 -9.22 -21.29
C ASP A 272 -21.07 -7.84 -21.90
N PRO A 273 -20.33 -6.78 -21.44
CA PRO A 273 -20.55 -5.42 -21.91
C PRO A 273 -19.99 -5.18 -23.31
N VAL A 274 -20.78 -4.52 -24.16
CA VAL A 274 -20.39 -4.06 -25.49
C VAL A 274 -20.75 -2.59 -25.67
N GLY A 275 -19.98 -1.86 -26.50
CA GLY A 275 -20.23 -0.48 -26.85
C GLY A 275 -20.91 -0.30 -28.19
N LEU A 276 -21.91 0.57 -28.27
CA LEU A 276 -22.54 0.99 -29.53
C LEU A 276 -22.36 2.51 -29.67
N LEU A 277 -21.86 2.95 -30.81
CA LEU A 277 -21.74 4.38 -31.12
C LEU A 277 -23.07 4.86 -31.74
N THR A 278 -23.55 6.00 -31.26
CA THR A 278 -24.75 6.66 -31.83
C THR A 278 -24.69 8.17 -31.64
N ARG A 279 -25.71 8.87 -32.09
CA ARG A 279 -25.89 10.30 -31.85
C ARG A 279 -26.89 10.49 -30.70
N ALA A 280 -26.66 11.49 -29.87
CA ALA A 280 -27.51 11.75 -28.70
C ALA A 280 -29.00 11.91 -29.09
N ARG A 281 -29.30 12.49 -30.25
CA ARG A 281 -30.67 12.63 -30.75
C ARG A 281 -31.36 11.31 -31.13
N GLN A 282 -30.60 10.23 -31.28
CA GLN A 282 -31.12 8.91 -31.60
C GLN A 282 -31.48 8.12 -30.33
N LEU A 283 -31.15 8.68 -29.16
CA LEU A 283 -31.52 8.07 -27.87
C LEU A 283 -33.02 8.26 -27.59
N PRO A 284 -33.67 7.28 -26.99
CA PRO A 284 -35.06 7.40 -26.55
C PRO A 284 -35.21 8.58 -25.57
N ASN A 285 -36.31 9.32 -25.72
CA ASN A 285 -36.65 10.43 -24.83
C ASN A 285 -35.56 11.54 -24.69
N TYR A 286 -34.66 11.66 -25.67
CA TYR A 286 -33.64 12.72 -25.66
C TYR A 286 -34.29 14.10 -25.93
N PRO A 287 -34.00 15.15 -25.14
CA PRO A 287 -34.57 16.47 -25.32
C PRO A 287 -34.21 17.06 -26.69
N ALA A 288 -35.20 17.55 -27.45
CA ALA A 288 -34.99 18.10 -28.80
C ALA A 288 -34.07 19.32 -28.81
N GLU A 289 -34.04 20.07 -27.72
CA GLU A 289 -33.23 21.31 -27.56
C GLU A 289 -31.78 21.03 -27.15
N ALA A 290 -31.46 19.79 -26.73
CA ALA A 290 -30.12 19.41 -26.31
C ALA A 290 -29.17 19.25 -27.51
N ALA A 291 -27.88 19.51 -27.29
CA ALA A 291 -26.85 19.38 -28.31
C ALA A 291 -26.74 17.97 -28.85
N ASP A 292 -26.70 17.84 -30.18
CA ASP A 292 -26.51 16.56 -30.83
C ASP A 292 -25.02 16.20 -30.87
N GLU A 293 -24.58 15.36 -30.00
CA GLU A 293 -23.19 14.91 -29.90
C GLU A 293 -23.07 13.39 -30.09
N PRO A 294 -21.88 12.86 -30.48
CA PRO A 294 -21.66 11.44 -30.50
C PRO A 294 -21.66 10.90 -29.04
N VAL A 295 -22.29 9.77 -28.85
CA VAL A 295 -22.37 9.08 -27.55
C VAL A 295 -22.02 7.61 -27.69
N LEU A 296 -21.47 7.02 -26.65
CA LEU A 296 -21.23 5.60 -26.54
C LEU A 296 -22.25 4.99 -25.57
N VAL A 297 -23.09 4.11 -26.06
CA VAL A 297 -24.06 3.34 -25.25
C VAL A 297 -23.40 2.02 -24.87
N ILE A 298 -23.33 1.71 -23.59
CA ILE A 298 -22.84 0.42 -23.10
C ILE A 298 -24.03 -0.45 -22.77
N VAL A 299 -24.03 -1.65 -23.34
CA VAL A 299 -25.10 -2.65 -23.21
C VAL A 299 -24.48 -3.96 -22.70
N ASP A 300 -25.07 -4.54 -21.67
CA ASP A 300 -24.72 -5.88 -21.20
C ASP A 300 -25.59 -6.93 -21.93
N ARG A 301 -24.96 -7.70 -22.85
CA ARG A 301 -25.61 -8.75 -23.63
C ARG A 301 -26.03 -9.97 -22.79
N ALA A 302 -25.43 -10.15 -21.61
CA ALA A 302 -25.80 -11.24 -20.70
C ALA A 302 -27.12 -10.96 -19.98
N ASN A 303 -27.44 -9.68 -19.72
CA ASN A 303 -28.66 -9.29 -19.03
C ASN A 303 -29.83 -9.09 -20.03
N ARG A 304 -30.70 -10.11 -20.17
CA ARG A 304 -31.83 -10.14 -21.11
C ARG A 304 -33.17 -10.23 -20.42
N GLU A 305 -33.21 -10.11 -19.12
CA GLU A 305 -34.44 -10.14 -18.34
C GLU A 305 -35.03 -8.72 -18.30
N TRP A 306 -36.35 -8.65 -18.64
CA TRP A 306 -37.06 -7.38 -18.60
C TRP A 306 -37.21 -6.88 -17.16
N GLN A 307 -36.99 -5.58 -16.98
CA GLN A 307 -37.21 -4.83 -15.75
C GLN A 307 -37.86 -3.48 -16.10
N ASP A 308 -38.76 -3.00 -15.27
CA ASP A 308 -39.53 -1.77 -15.52
C ASP A 308 -38.69 -0.49 -15.38
N ASP A 309 -37.54 -0.59 -14.76
CA ASP A 309 -36.60 0.50 -14.50
C ASP A 309 -35.46 0.65 -15.52
N GLY A 310 -35.44 -0.17 -16.60
CA GLY A 310 -34.32 -0.26 -17.53
C GLY A 310 -34.70 0.00 -19.00
N TYR A 311 -33.69 0.46 -19.76
CA TYR A 311 -33.73 0.44 -21.22
C TYR A 311 -33.08 -0.85 -21.74
N PHE A 312 -33.64 -1.38 -22.82
CA PHE A 312 -33.17 -2.62 -23.42
C PHE A 312 -32.85 -2.43 -24.88
N LEU A 313 -31.83 -3.13 -25.36
CA LEU A 313 -31.52 -3.28 -26.75
C LEU A 313 -32.43 -4.38 -27.31
N VAL A 314 -33.25 -4.07 -28.29
CA VAL A 314 -34.18 -5.00 -28.94
C VAL A 314 -33.98 -4.96 -30.45
N ALA A 315 -34.41 -6.03 -31.13
CA ALA A 315 -34.43 -6.09 -32.57
C ALA A 315 -35.83 -5.70 -33.09
N GLN A 316 -35.90 -4.68 -33.94
CA GLN A 316 -37.09 -4.31 -34.68
C GLN A 316 -36.78 -4.26 -36.18
N ALA A 317 -37.48 -5.04 -37.01
CA ALA A 317 -37.23 -5.12 -38.45
C ALA A 317 -35.74 -5.34 -38.81
N GLU A 318 -35.03 -6.26 -38.12
CA GLU A 318 -33.62 -6.62 -38.25
C GLU A 318 -32.64 -5.53 -37.78
N GLN A 319 -33.07 -4.39 -37.35
CA GLN A 319 -32.24 -3.32 -36.82
C GLN A 319 -32.28 -3.27 -35.29
N LEU A 320 -31.16 -2.89 -34.68
CA LEU A 320 -31.06 -2.70 -33.24
C LEU A 320 -31.67 -1.36 -32.83
N THR A 321 -32.56 -1.39 -31.84
CA THR A 321 -33.19 -0.19 -31.27
C THR A 321 -33.15 -0.25 -29.74
N MET A 322 -33.04 0.92 -29.09
CA MET A 322 -33.17 1.02 -27.64
C MET A 322 -34.62 1.28 -27.27
N HIS A 323 -35.18 0.47 -26.40
CA HIS A 323 -36.59 0.53 -26.02
C HIS A 323 -36.79 0.43 -24.51
N TRP A 324 -37.72 1.20 -23.98
CA TRP A 324 -38.23 1.07 -22.62
C TRP A 324 -39.73 0.83 -22.67
N SER A 325 -40.23 -0.01 -21.80
CA SER A 325 -41.67 -0.28 -21.66
C SER A 325 -42.06 -0.47 -20.21
N PRO A 326 -43.19 0.04 -19.74
CA PRO A 326 -43.72 -0.20 -18.39
C PRO A 326 -44.24 -1.64 -18.19
N SER A 327 -44.32 -2.43 -19.24
CA SER A 327 -44.73 -3.82 -19.24
C SER A 327 -43.75 -4.68 -20.03
N PRO A 328 -43.72 -6.02 -19.85
CA PRO A 328 -42.78 -6.87 -20.58
C PRO A 328 -42.81 -6.62 -22.09
N ILE A 329 -41.61 -6.54 -22.67
CA ILE A 329 -41.43 -6.25 -24.11
C ILE A 329 -41.70 -7.51 -24.92
N ASP A 330 -42.59 -7.40 -25.92
CA ASP A 330 -42.95 -8.50 -26.83
C ASP A 330 -41.94 -8.71 -27.97
N ALA A 331 -40.71 -8.26 -27.81
CA ALA A 331 -39.62 -8.43 -28.75
C ALA A 331 -38.40 -9.08 -28.04
N PRO A 332 -37.53 -9.82 -28.78
CA PRO A 332 -36.34 -10.41 -28.18
C PRO A 332 -35.44 -9.35 -27.58
N ILE A 333 -35.20 -9.43 -26.26
CA ILE A 333 -34.25 -8.58 -25.56
C ILE A 333 -32.85 -9.13 -25.84
N LEU A 334 -31.99 -8.28 -26.38
CA LEU A 334 -30.58 -8.61 -26.74
C LEU A 334 -29.58 -8.16 -25.72
N GLY A 335 -29.99 -7.29 -24.78
CA GLY A 335 -29.18 -6.83 -23.65
C GLY A 335 -29.81 -5.62 -22.96
N LYS A 336 -29.37 -5.37 -21.72
CA LYS A 336 -29.79 -4.20 -20.92
C LYS A 336 -28.79 -3.06 -21.14
N VAL A 337 -29.29 -1.82 -21.34
CA VAL A 337 -28.46 -0.62 -21.37
C VAL A 337 -27.93 -0.36 -19.97
N VAL A 338 -26.61 -0.35 -19.84
CA VAL A 338 -25.91 -0.15 -18.57
C VAL A 338 -25.73 1.33 -18.28
N LEU A 339 -25.17 2.06 -19.25
CA LEU A 339 -24.96 3.51 -19.16
C LEU A 339 -24.67 4.11 -20.55
N ILE A 340 -24.69 5.44 -20.63
CA ILE A 340 -24.37 6.21 -21.83
C ILE A 340 -23.21 7.16 -21.48
N LEU A 341 -22.11 7.03 -22.23
CA LEU A 341 -20.95 7.90 -22.11
C LEU A 341 -21.05 9.04 -23.12
N ARG A 342 -20.82 10.25 -22.62
CA ARG A 342 -20.69 11.46 -23.41
C ARG A 342 -19.22 11.84 -23.53
N PRO A 343 -18.76 12.42 -24.65
CA PRO A 343 -17.38 12.85 -24.79
C PRO A 343 -17.08 14.00 -23.82
N LYS A 344 -15.81 14.11 -23.43
CA LYS A 344 -15.35 15.28 -22.67
C LYS A 344 -15.60 16.54 -23.50
N ARG A 345 -16.28 17.53 -22.93
CA ARG A 345 -16.37 18.83 -23.53
C ARG A 345 -15.01 19.52 -23.43
N ILE A 346 -14.39 19.80 -24.58
CA ILE A 346 -13.22 20.68 -24.65
C ILE A 346 -13.82 22.10 -24.62
N LEU A 347 -13.78 22.73 -23.44
CA LEU A 347 -14.04 24.17 -23.35
C LEU A 347 -12.77 24.85 -23.88
N ASP A 348 -12.91 25.79 -24.83
CA ASP A 348 -11.77 26.51 -25.42
C ASP A 348 -10.91 27.24 -24.35
N GLU A 349 -11.46 27.52 -23.19
CA GLU A 349 -10.75 28.09 -22.05
C GLU A 349 -9.67 27.15 -21.45
N ASP A 350 -9.82 25.84 -21.57
CA ASP A 350 -8.81 24.90 -21.10
C ASP A 350 -7.60 24.76 -22.02
N TYR A 351 -7.75 25.18 -23.30
CA TYR A 351 -6.66 25.21 -24.29
C TYR A 351 -5.79 26.47 -24.20
N ASN A 352 -6.31 27.56 -23.62
CA ASN A 352 -5.61 28.81 -23.46
C ASN A 352 -4.83 28.99 -22.18
N ARG A 353 -4.94 28.05 -21.21
CA ARG A 353 -4.07 28.02 -20.04
C ARG A 353 -2.74 27.34 -20.42
N GLN A 354 -1.83 28.17 -20.96
CA GLN A 354 -0.44 27.74 -21.10
C GLN A 354 0.15 27.53 -19.70
N PRO A 355 0.88 26.40 -19.46
CA PRO A 355 1.40 26.05 -18.10
C PRO A 355 2.40 27.06 -17.52
N TRP A 356 2.86 28.05 -18.28
CA TRP A 356 3.85 29.08 -17.91
C TRP A 356 3.28 30.45 -17.57
N GLN A 357 1.98 30.61 -17.49
CA GLN A 357 1.34 31.84 -16.99
C GLN A 357 0.94 31.76 -15.52
N LEU A 358 1.62 30.92 -14.74
CA LEU A 358 1.63 31.02 -13.29
C LEU A 358 2.87 31.85 -12.94
N ASP A 359 2.64 32.99 -12.31
CA ASP A 359 3.57 33.93 -11.67
C ASP A 359 3.95 35.18 -12.48
N GLU A 360 3.09 36.20 -12.34
CA GLU A 360 3.48 37.55 -11.96
C GLU A 360 2.65 37.99 -10.75
#